data_6b57bfe277f7524e3ec4dd5ac2c5617f
#
_entry.id   6b57bfe277f7524e3ec4dd5ac2c5617f
#
_cell.length_a   1.000
_cell.length_b   1.000
_cell.length_c   1.000
_cell.angle_alpha   90.00
_cell.angle_beta   90.00
_cell.angle_gamma   90.00
#
_symmetry.space_group_name_H-M   'P 1'
#
loop_
_entity.id
_entity.type
_entity.pdbx_description
1 polymer ?
#
loop_
_entity_poly.entity_id
_entity_poly.type
_entity_poly.pdbx_seq_one_letter_code
_entity_poly.pdbx_strand_id
1 'polypeptide(L)'
;LAQRIGHVMTQGARPLVLGGGHEVAWGTFQGLMRARPDLHRVLIVNLDAHFDLRMAAHANSGTPFRQMADWCQTHQRPFHYHVLGISRFANTRALFDRADALGVHYHLDENLQTTPQLALAQAALADDLAHCDAVYLTICLDVLPVALAPGVSAPATLGVPLAPVEAIVDQVLQSGRLAVADLAELNPGQDPDGRTAREA
;
A
#
# COMPACT_ATOMS: atom_id res chain seq x y z
N LEU A 1 -1.90 16.78 6.31
CA LEU A 1 -1.52 15.44 6.76
C LEU A 1 0.00 15.35 6.98
N ALA A 2 0.83 15.55 5.96
CA ALA A 2 2.29 15.36 6.01
C ALA A 2 2.99 16.08 7.18
N GLN A 3 2.59 17.31 7.51
CA GLN A 3 3.16 18.05 8.65
C GLN A 3 2.87 17.35 9.99
N ARG A 4 1.66 16.84 10.18
CA ARG A 4 1.28 16.12 11.40
C ARG A 4 2.05 14.82 11.56
N ILE A 5 2.16 14.04 10.49
CA ILE A 5 2.94 12.80 10.48
C ILE A 5 4.40 13.09 10.84
N GLY A 6 5.02 14.07 10.16
CA GLY A 6 6.38 14.48 10.46
C GLY A 6 6.55 14.88 11.93
N HIS A 7 5.61 15.64 12.49
CA HIS A 7 5.66 16.04 13.91
C HIS A 7 5.58 14.84 14.85
N VAL A 8 4.65 13.90 14.63
CA VAL A 8 4.52 12.68 15.45
C VAL A 8 5.80 11.85 15.40
N MET A 9 6.38 11.68 14.22
CA MET A 9 7.62 10.92 14.04
C MET A 9 8.82 11.57 14.71
N THR A 10 8.94 12.90 14.71
CA THR A 10 10.03 13.62 15.40
C THR A 10 9.95 13.48 16.93
N GLN A 11 8.79 13.08 17.47
CA GLN A 11 8.61 12.75 18.88
C GLN A 11 8.91 11.28 19.20
N GLY A 12 9.41 10.50 18.23
CA GLY A 12 9.76 9.09 18.38
C GLY A 12 8.59 8.10 18.27
N ALA A 13 7.39 8.58 17.92
CA ALA A 13 6.23 7.72 17.71
C ALA A 13 6.11 7.24 16.25
N ARG A 14 5.46 6.09 16.06
CA ARG A 14 5.11 5.56 14.74
C ARG A 14 3.67 5.92 14.43
N PRO A 15 3.40 6.75 13.41
CA PRO A 15 2.03 7.09 13.03
C PRO A 15 1.32 5.89 12.38
N LEU A 16 0.07 5.68 12.77
CA LEU A 16 -0.92 4.94 12.01
C LEU A 16 -1.98 5.93 11.55
N VAL A 17 -2.16 6.09 10.24
CA VAL A 17 -3.14 7.00 9.66
C VAL A 17 -4.37 6.20 9.28
N LEU A 18 -5.52 6.61 9.79
CA LEU A 18 -6.80 6.10 9.32
C LEU A 18 -7.40 7.16 8.40
N GLY A 19 -7.46 6.84 7.13
CA GLY A 19 -7.73 7.83 6.11
C GLY A 19 -9.03 7.65 5.35
N GLY A 20 -9.31 8.59 4.48
CA GLY A 20 -10.33 8.53 3.45
C GLY A 20 -9.88 7.70 2.26
N GLY A 21 -9.88 8.29 1.06
CA GLY A 21 -9.37 7.65 -0.15
C GLY A 21 -7.85 7.44 -0.14
N HIS A 22 -7.35 6.58 -1.01
CA HIS A 22 -5.94 6.18 -1.01
C HIS A 22 -4.95 7.32 -1.33
N GLU A 23 -5.44 8.50 -1.73
CA GLU A 23 -4.61 9.72 -1.83
C GLU A 23 -3.93 10.10 -0.50
N VAL A 24 -4.40 9.61 0.65
CA VAL A 24 -3.73 9.82 1.94
C VAL A 24 -2.29 9.29 1.92
N ALA A 25 -2.03 8.25 1.14
CA ALA A 25 -0.71 7.64 1.00
C ALA A 25 0.36 8.64 0.55
N TRP A 26 0.03 9.56 -0.36
CA TRP A 26 0.96 10.61 -0.74
C TRP A 26 1.33 11.53 0.43
N GLY A 27 0.34 11.90 1.24
CA GLY A 27 0.57 12.72 2.44
C GLY A 27 1.38 11.98 3.51
N THR A 28 1.15 10.68 3.67
CA THR A 28 1.89 9.80 4.59
C THR A 28 3.35 9.69 4.18
N PHE A 29 3.62 9.40 2.91
CA PHE A 29 4.98 9.33 2.36
C PHE A 29 5.73 10.65 2.51
N GLN A 30 5.10 11.79 2.19
CA GLN A 30 5.71 13.11 2.39
C GLN A 30 6.06 13.37 3.85
N GLY A 31 5.21 12.95 4.78
CA GLY A 31 5.45 13.07 6.22
C GLY A 31 6.67 12.26 6.67
N LEU A 32 6.76 11.01 6.22
CA LEU A 32 7.91 10.14 6.46
C LEU A 32 9.21 10.78 5.94
N MET A 33 9.23 11.21 4.68
CA MET A 33 10.43 11.76 4.05
C MET A 33 10.89 13.09 4.67
N ARG A 34 9.95 13.88 5.23
CA ARG A 34 10.27 15.09 5.99
C ARG A 34 10.86 14.79 7.36
N ALA A 35 10.33 13.79 8.06
CA ALA A 35 10.81 13.39 9.39
C ALA A 35 12.14 12.65 9.33
N ARG A 36 12.36 11.88 8.27
CA ARG A 36 13.51 10.99 8.10
C ARG A 36 14.19 11.23 6.74
N PRO A 37 14.82 12.40 6.55
CA PRO A 37 15.54 12.72 5.31
C PRO A 37 16.80 11.86 5.12
N ASP A 38 17.24 11.16 6.16
CA ASP A 38 18.34 10.20 6.18
C ASP A 38 18.01 8.88 5.47
N LEU A 39 16.75 8.49 5.37
CA LEU A 39 16.33 7.25 4.72
C LEU A 39 16.56 7.34 3.21
N HIS A 40 17.31 6.42 2.66
CA HIS A 40 17.59 6.35 1.22
C HIS A 40 16.71 5.32 0.50
N ARG A 41 16.52 4.14 1.11
CA ARG A 41 15.74 3.03 0.56
C ARG A 41 14.49 2.79 1.39
N VAL A 42 13.42 3.51 1.10
CA VAL A 42 12.10 3.26 1.70
C VAL A 42 11.38 2.24 0.85
N LEU A 43 11.06 1.09 1.44
CA LEU A 43 10.18 0.10 0.81
C LEU A 43 8.73 0.49 1.10
N ILE A 44 7.96 0.68 0.05
CA ILE A 44 6.51 0.87 0.12
C ILE A 44 5.88 -0.51 -0.08
N VAL A 45 5.26 -1.04 0.98
CA VAL A 45 4.47 -2.27 0.90
C VAL A 45 3.01 -1.89 0.86
N ASN A 46 2.33 -2.24 -0.22
CA ASN A 46 0.90 -1.94 -0.43
C ASN A 46 0.09 -3.23 -0.55
N LEU A 47 -0.95 -3.34 0.24
CA LEU A 47 -1.99 -4.36 0.12
C LEU A 47 -3.18 -3.72 -0.57
N ASP A 48 -3.42 -4.04 -1.86
CA ASP A 48 -4.33 -3.28 -2.73
C ASP A 48 -4.74 -4.08 -3.96
N ALA A 49 -5.99 -3.93 -4.38
CA ALA A 49 -6.46 -4.46 -5.66
C ALA A 49 -5.98 -3.61 -6.86
N HIS A 50 -5.45 -2.40 -6.61
CA HIS A 50 -5.05 -1.43 -7.62
C HIS A 50 -3.56 -1.06 -7.52
N PHE A 51 -2.98 -0.67 -8.67
CA PHE A 51 -1.61 -0.13 -8.69
C PHE A 51 -1.50 1.31 -8.21
N ASP A 52 -2.56 2.08 -8.36
CA ASP A 52 -2.61 3.52 -8.07
C ASP A 52 -1.46 4.34 -8.70
N LEU A 53 -1.11 3.91 -9.92
CA LEU A 53 -0.08 4.51 -10.77
C LEU A 53 -0.69 5.33 -11.93
N ARG A 54 -1.94 5.80 -11.79
CA ARG A 54 -2.65 6.51 -12.87
C ARG A 54 -1.99 7.85 -13.20
N MET A 55 -1.99 8.17 -14.50
CA MET A 55 -1.72 9.52 -14.98
C MET A 55 -3.04 10.30 -14.98
N ALA A 56 -3.10 11.36 -14.21
CA ALA A 56 -4.27 12.23 -14.16
C ALA A 56 -3.82 13.71 -14.10
N ALA A 57 -4.66 14.62 -14.60
CA ALA A 57 -4.39 16.05 -14.56
C ALA A 57 -4.38 16.57 -13.10
N HIS A 58 -5.18 15.96 -12.22
CA HIS A 58 -5.22 16.26 -10.80
C HIS A 58 -5.00 14.99 -9.98
N ALA A 59 -4.31 15.15 -8.84
CA ALA A 59 -4.12 14.07 -7.88
C ALA A 59 -5.47 13.55 -7.37
N ASN A 60 -5.57 12.22 -7.23
CA ASN A 60 -6.73 11.52 -6.69
C ASN A 60 -6.28 10.18 -6.08
N SER A 61 -7.21 9.37 -5.56
CA SER A 61 -6.91 8.08 -4.93
C SER A 61 -6.12 7.11 -5.82
N GLY A 62 -6.28 7.18 -7.16
CA GLY A 62 -5.55 6.32 -8.10
C GLY A 62 -4.16 6.83 -8.52
N THR A 63 -3.59 7.85 -7.86
CA THR A 63 -2.33 8.49 -8.29
C THR A 63 -1.20 8.52 -7.27
N PRO A 64 -1.35 8.10 -5.99
CA PRO A 64 -0.35 8.40 -4.97
C PRO A 64 1.01 7.76 -5.26
N PHE A 65 1.06 6.53 -5.74
CA PHE A 65 2.33 5.84 -5.98
C PHE A 65 3.05 6.36 -7.23
N ARG A 66 2.31 6.88 -8.22
CA ARG A 66 2.93 7.64 -9.30
C ARG A 66 3.60 8.92 -8.77
N GLN A 67 2.92 9.65 -7.88
CA GLN A 67 3.49 10.86 -7.27
C GLN A 67 4.75 10.53 -6.46
N MET A 68 4.77 9.39 -5.75
CA MET A 68 5.96 8.91 -5.04
C MET A 68 7.09 8.54 -5.99
N ALA A 69 6.80 7.88 -7.11
CA ALA A 69 7.79 7.56 -8.13
C ALA A 69 8.42 8.83 -8.73
N ASP A 70 7.59 9.82 -9.09
CA ASP A 70 8.05 11.12 -9.61
C ASP A 70 8.92 11.87 -8.57
N TRP A 71 8.52 11.80 -7.30
CA TRP A 71 9.28 12.39 -6.20
C TRP A 71 10.63 11.69 -6.02
N CYS A 72 10.65 10.36 -6.01
CA CYS A 72 11.88 9.57 -5.92
C CYS A 72 12.85 9.89 -7.06
N GLN A 73 12.35 9.96 -8.28
CA GLN A 73 13.14 10.36 -9.46
C GLN A 73 13.75 11.76 -9.28
N THR A 74 12.93 12.73 -8.85
CA THR A 74 13.37 14.13 -8.67
C THR A 74 14.45 14.25 -7.58
N HIS A 75 14.37 13.42 -6.52
CA HIS A 75 15.29 13.43 -5.39
C HIS A 75 16.43 12.41 -5.51
N GLN A 76 16.59 11.77 -6.70
CA GLN A 76 17.62 10.76 -6.97
C GLN A 76 17.61 9.61 -5.94
N ARG A 77 16.40 9.15 -5.57
CA ARG A 77 16.16 8.02 -4.67
C ARG A 77 15.53 6.87 -5.42
N PRO A 78 15.83 5.62 -5.05
CA PRO A 78 15.16 4.48 -5.65
C PRO A 78 13.66 4.49 -5.29
N PHE A 79 12.81 4.12 -6.23
CA PHE A 79 11.41 3.86 -6.00
C PHE A 79 11.23 2.35 -5.77
N HIS A 80 11.12 1.94 -4.52
CA HIS A 80 10.88 0.55 -4.13
C HIS A 80 9.41 0.38 -3.76
N TYR A 81 8.65 -0.20 -4.66
CA TYR A 81 7.22 -0.43 -4.49
C TYR A 81 6.90 -1.91 -4.67
N HIS A 82 6.35 -2.53 -3.61
CA HIS A 82 5.91 -3.90 -3.58
C HIS A 82 4.42 -3.93 -3.27
N VAL A 83 3.59 -4.34 -4.22
CA VAL A 83 2.14 -4.36 -4.07
C VAL A 83 1.60 -5.78 -4.18
N LEU A 84 0.71 -6.15 -3.24
CA LEU A 84 0.14 -7.49 -3.12
C LEU A 84 -1.39 -7.40 -3.16
N GLY A 85 -1.99 -8.19 -4.04
CA GLY A 85 -3.45 -8.24 -4.19
C GLY A 85 -3.98 -7.67 -5.50
N ILE A 86 -3.12 -7.32 -6.44
CA ILE A 86 -3.49 -6.69 -7.71
C ILE A 86 -4.54 -7.53 -8.46
N SER A 87 -5.69 -6.92 -8.74
CA SER A 87 -6.72 -7.51 -9.57
C SER A 87 -6.49 -7.25 -11.05
N ARG A 88 -6.47 -8.31 -11.87
CA ARG A 88 -6.36 -8.16 -13.33
C ARG A 88 -7.51 -7.37 -13.92
N PHE A 89 -8.69 -7.46 -13.34
CA PHE A 89 -9.90 -6.84 -13.86
C PHE A 89 -10.06 -5.39 -13.42
N ALA A 90 -9.37 -4.98 -12.33
CA ALA A 90 -9.42 -3.61 -11.82
C ALA A 90 -8.32 -2.71 -12.41
N ASN A 91 -7.36 -3.28 -13.15
CA ASN A 91 -6.22 -2.55 -13.71
C ASN A 91 -6.15 -2.67 -15.23
N THR A 92 -5.93 -1.56 -15.90
CA THR A 92 -5.75 -1.53 -17.36
C THR A 92 -4.37 -2.05 -17.75
N ARG A 93 -4.22 -2.51 -19.00
CA ARG A 93 -2.92 -2.90 -19.57
C ARG A 93 -1.86 -1.82 -19.38
N ALA A 94 -2.21 -0.56 -19.56
CA ALA A 94 -1.29 0.57 -19.40
C ALA A 94 -0.76 0.72 -17.97
N LEU A 95 -1.50 0.26 -16.94
CA LEU A 95 -1.02 0.27 -15.55
C LEU A 95 -0.02 -0.86 -15.30
N PHE A 96 -0.23 -2.04 -15.88
CA PHE A 96 0.76 -3.13 -15.85
C PHE A 96 2.05 -2.72 -16.55
N ASP A 97 1.95 -2.21 -17.80
CA ASP A 97 3.12 -1.75 -18.56
C ASP A 97 3.91 -0.66 -17.78
N ARG A 98 3.21 0.19 -17.02
CA ARG A 98 3.83 1.20 -16.16
C ARG A 98 4.49 0.61 -14.92
N ALA A 99 3.83 -0.34 -14.25
CA ALA A 99 4.39 -1.04 -13.10
C ALA A 99 5.70 -1.74 -13.49
N ASP A 100 5.70 -2.43 -14.64
CA ASP A 100 6.89 -3.09 -15.19
C ASP A 100 8.01 -2.08 -15.51
N ALA A 101 7.66 -0.95 -16.15
CA ALA A 101 8.63 0.12 -16.47
C ALA A 101 9.24 0.79 -15.23
N LEU A 102 8.52 0.83 -14.11
CA LEU A 102 8.98 1.36 -12.83
C LEU A 102 9.69 0.32 -11.95
N GLY A 103 9.78 -0.94 -12.39
CA GLY A 103 10.35 -2.02 -11.60
C GLY A 103 9.55 -2.37 -10.35
N VAL A 104 8.22 -2.24 -10.41
CA VAL A 104 7.33 -2.58 -9.29
C VAL A 104 7.28 -4.09 -9.10
N HIS A 105 7.48 -4.55 -7.88
CA HIS A 105 7.18 -5.93 -7.52
C HIS A 105 5.69 -6.06 -7.22
N TYR A 106 5.00 -6.96 -7.91
CA TYR A 106 3.56 -7.15 -7.66
C TYR A 106 3.12 -8.59 -7.68
N HIS A 107 2.15 -8.90 -6.84
CA HIS A 107 1.47 -10.19 -6.78
C HIS A 107 -0.02 -10.00 -7.05
N LEU A 108 -0.55 -10.85 -7.93
CA LEU A 108 -1.98 -10.83 -8.23
C LEU A 108 -2.77 -11.44 -7.08
N ASP A 109 -4.02 -11.01 -6.91
CA ASP A 109 -4.98 -11.56 -5.95
C ASP A 109 -5.14 -13.09 -6.13
N GLU A 110 -5.20 -13.56 -7.38
CA GLU A 110 -5.27 -14.99 -7.73
C GLU A 110 -4.04 -15.79 -7.26
N ASN A 111 -2.90 -15.15 -7.04
CA ASN A 111 -1.65 -15.75 -6.57
C ASN A 111 -1.47 -15.68 -5.04
N LEU A 112 -2.51 -15.30 -4.31
CA LEU A 112 -2.50 -15.20 -2.84
C LEU A 112 -3.63 -16.02 -2.20
N GLN A 113 -4.19 -16.97 -2.96
CA GLN A 113 -5.34 -17.78 -2.51
C GLN A 113 -4.95 -19.03 -1.74
N THR A 114 -3.72 -19.51 -1.89
CA THR A 114 -3.25 -20.76 -1.29
C THR A 114 -1.94 -20.57 -0.53
N THR A 115 -1.70 -21.42 0.47
CA THR A 115 -0.47 -21.35 1.28
C THR A 115 0.83 -21.43 0.43
N PRO A 116 0.97 -22.29 -0.58
CA PRO A 116 2.17 -22.30 -1.41
C PRO A 116 2.39 -20.99 -2.19
N GLN A 117 1.30 -20.38 -2.71
CA GLN A 117 1.38 -19.13 -3.44
C GLN A 117 1.75 -17.97 -2.50
N LEU A 118 1.13 -17.92 -1.31
CA LEU A 118 1.48 -16.96 -0.28
C LEU A 118 2.95 -17.06 0.12
N ALA A 119 3.48 -18.27 0.29
CA ALA A 119 4.88 -18.50 0.64
C ALA A 119 5.86 -17.91 -0.41
N LEU A 120 5.51 -18.01 -1.70
CA LEU A 120 6.31 -17.38 -2.77
C LEU A 120 6.29 -15.85 -2.68
N ALA A 121 5.12 -15.25 -2.44
CA ALA A 121 5.00 -13.82 -2.27
C ALA A 121 5.76 -13.33 -1.02
N GLN A 122 5.65 -14.06 0.09
CA GLN A 122 6.39 -13.77 1.31
C GLN A 122 7.91 -13.90 1.14
N ALA A 123 8.38 -14.84 0.35
CA ALA A 123 9.81 -14.96 0.06
C ALA A 123 10.33 -13.77 -0.75
N ALA A 124 9.57 -13.29 -1.76
CA ALA A 124 9.91 -12.10 -2.52
C ALA A 124 9.89 -10.84 -1.63
N LEU A 125 8.89 -10.70 -0.76
CA LEU A 125 8.81 -9.59 0.19
C LEU A 125 9.97 -9.63 1.20
N ALA A 126 10.39 -10.82 1.65
CA ALA A 126 11.52 -10.97 2.57
C ALA A 126 12.83 -10.44 1.96
N ASP A 127 13.05 -10.66 0.67
CA ASP A 127 14.21 -10.12 -0.04
C ASP A 127 14.19 -8.59 -0.07
N ASP A 128 13.05 -7.98 -0.41
CA ASP A 128 12.89 -6.53 -0.39
C ASP A 128 13.06 -5.94 1.03
N LEU A 129 12.49 -6.60 2.05
CA LEU A 129 12.64 -6.21 3.45
C LEU A 129 14.10 -6.26 3.92
N ALA A 130 14.90 -7.21 3.44
CA ALA A 130 16.30 -7.33 3.80
C ALA A 130 17.13 -6.13 3.29
N HIS A 131 16.72 -5.51 2.19
CA HIS A 131 17.46 -4.49 1.47
C HIS A 131 16.95 -3.06 1.65
N CYS A 132 15.94 -2.81 2.49
CA CYS A 132 15.41 -1.47 2.75
C CYS A 132 15.93 -0.88 4.07
N ASP A 133 15.92 0.45 4.20
CA ASP A 133 16.23 1.17 5.43
C ASP A 133 15.01 1.24 6.35
N ALA A 134 13.82 1.39 5.76
CA ALA A 134 12.55 1.50 6.45
C ALA A 134 11.40 1.04 5.56
N VAL A 135 10.29 0.67 6.18
CA VAL A 135 9.04 0.28 5.52
C VAL A 135 7.96 1.33 5.77
N TYR A 136 7.30 1.73 4.71
CA TYR A 136 5.99 2.34 4.73
C TYR A 136 4.96 1.28 4.32
N LEU A 137 4.09 0.89 5.25
CA LEU A 137 3.00 -0.06 5.00
C LEU A 137 1.71 0.70 4.74
N THR A 138 1.03 0.39 3.65
CA THR A 138 -0.28 0.94 3.33
C THR A 138 -1.25 -0.20 3.00
N ILE A 139 -2.46 -0.10 3.51
CA ILE A 139 -3.50 -1.11 3.32
C ILE A 139 -4.72 -0.41 2.74
N CYS A 140 -5.05 -0.75 1.51
CA CYS A 140 -6.32 -0.41 0.89
C CYS A 140 -7.33 -1.51 1.22
N LEU A 141 -8.45 -1.16 1.83
CA LEU A 141 -9.46 -2.15 2.23
C LEU A 141 -10.10 -2.88 1.04
N ASP A 142 -9.97 -2.35 -0.19
CA ASP A 142 -10.45 -3.00 -1.39
C ASP A 142 -9.59 -4.18 -1.85
N VAL A 143 -8.45 -4.43 -1.19
CA VAL A 143 -7.70 -5.69 -1.35
C VAL A 143 -8.50 -6.90 -0.89
N LEU A 144 -9.40 -6.71 0.08
CA LEU A 144 -10.24 -7.77 0.61
C LEU A 144 -11.38 -8.12 -0.36
N PRO A 145 -11.87 -9.37 -0.34
CA PRO A 145 -13.04 -9.75 -1.11
C PRO A 145 -14.26 -8.88 -0.75
N VAL A 146 -15.08 -8.51 -1.74
CA VAL A 146 -16.32 -7.74 -1.53
C VAL A 146 -17.26 -8.39 -0.49
N ALA A 147 -17.19 -9.70 -0.30
CA ALA A 147 -17.95 -10.41 0.71
C ALA A 147 -17.54 -10.04 2.15
N LEU A 148 -16.26 -9.64 2.36
CA LEU A 148 -15.73 -9.17 3.64
C LEU A 148 -15.78 -7.64 3.73
N ALA A 149 -15.33 -6.95 2.69
CA ALA A 149 -15.21 -5.49 2.66
C ALA A 149 -16.07 -4.86 1.54
N PRO A 150 -17.40 -4.85 1.66
CA PRO A 150 -18.27 -4.21 0.67
C PRO A 150 -18.23 -2.67 0.73
N GLY A 151 -17.83 -2.08 1.86
CA GLY A 151 -17.86 -0.64 2.12
C GLY A 151 -16.61 0.08 1.60
N VAL A 152 -16.27 -0.14 0.33
CA VAL A 152 -15.17 0.52 -0.39
C VAL A 152 -15.67 1.05 -1.73
N SER A 153 -14.94 2.01 -2.31
CA SER A 153 -15.38 2.65 -3.57
C SER A 153 -15.27 1.74 -4.79
N ALA A 154 -14.30 0.80 -4.79
CA ALA A 154 -14.03 -0.13 -5.89
C ALA A 154 -13.84 -1.58 -5.39
N PRO A 155 -14.91 -2.28 -5.00
CA PRO A 155 -14.82 -3.59 -4.36
C PRO A 155 -14.20 -4.65 -5.27
N ALA A 156 -13.24 -5.42 -4.73
CA ALA A 156 -12.65 -6.57 -5.43
C ALA A 156 -13.59 -7.78 -5.38
N THR A 157 -13.86 -8.40 -6.55
CA THR A 157 -14.70 -9.60 -6.61
C THR A 157 -14.01 -10.81 -5.98
N LEU A 158 -12.75 -11.08 -6.36
CA LEU A 158 -11.93 -12.15 -5.79
C LEU A 158 -11.27 -11.65 -4.50
N GLY A 159 -10.41 -10.64 -4.60
CA GLY A 159 -9.65 -10.09 -3.48
C GLY A 159 -8.71 -11.09 -2.82
N VAL A 160 -8.02 -10.65 -1.80
CA VAL A 160 -7.14 -11.49 -0.97
C VAL A 160 -7.84 -11.83 0.33
N PRO A 161 -7.94 -13.11 0.73
CA PRO A 161 -8.52 -13.48 2.02
C PRO A 161 -7.79 -12.80 3.20
N LEU A 162 -8.47 -12.59 4.32
CA LEU A 162 -7.92 -11.86 5.46
C LEU A 162 -6.65 -12.52 6.01
N ALA A 163 -6.62 -13.84 6.15
CA ALA A 163 -5.46 -14.54 6.71
C ALA A 163 -4.14 -14.34 5.93
N PRO A 164 -4.08 -14.39 4.59
CA PRO A 164 -2.91 -13.93 3.83
C PRO A 164 -2.54 -12.46 4.06
N VAL A 165 -3.52 -11.56 4.18
CA VAL A 165 -3.27 -10.14 4.48
C VAL A 165 -2.59 -10.01 5.84
N GLU A 166 -3.15 -10.64 6.88
CA GLU A 166 -2.56 -10.66 8.24
C GLU A 166 -1.13 -11.23 8.22
N ALA A 167 -0.90 -12.34 7.51
CA ALA A 167 0.42 -12.96 7.42
C ALA A 167 1.49 -12.05 6.77
N ILE A 168 1.10 -11.23 5.79
CA ILE A 168 1.98 -10.23 5.16
C ILE A 168 2.23 -9.07 6.13
N VAL A 169 1.19 -8.57 6.81
CA VAL A 169 1.32 -7.51 7.82
C VAL A 169 2.25 -7.97 8.94
N ASP A 170 2.06 -9.18 9.46
CA ASP A 170 2.93 -9.76 10.49
C ASP A 170 4.39 -9.86 10.04
N GLN A 171 4.63 -10.25 8.79
CA GLN A 171 5.98 -10.29 8.23
C GLN A 171 6.63 -8.89 8.21
N VAL A 172 5.89 -7.87 7.81
CA VAL A 172 6.36 -6.47 7.86
C VAL A 172 6.66 -6.05 9.30
N LEU A 173 5.78 -6.34 10.26
CA LEU A 173 5.97 -6.02 11.67
C LEU A 173 7.21 -6.72 12.24
N GLN A 174 7.37 -8.00 11.97
CA GLN A 174 8.50 -8.81 12.43
C GLN A 174 9.84 -8.36 11.85
N SER A 175 9.86 -7.70 10.70
CA SER A 175 11.08 -7.12 10.12
C SER A 175 11.73 -6.06 11.00
N GLY A 176 10.98 -5.46 11.93
CA GLY A 176 11.40 -4.34 12.78
C GLY A 176 11.63 -3.03 12.02
N ARG A 177 11.34 -2.96 10.72
CA ARG A 177 11.61 -1.83 9.84
C ARG A 177 10.42 -0.90 9.58
N LEU A 178 9.24 -1.22 10.12
CA LEU A 178 8.05 -0.38 9.96
C LEU A 178 8.28 1.02 10.54
N ALA A 179 8.18 2.04 9.71
CA ALA A 179 8.31 3.45 10.09
C ALA A 179 6.96 4.16 10.23
N VAL A 180 6.03 3.88 9.32
CA VAL A 180 4.70 4.50 9.26
C VAL A 180 3.73 3.54 8.58
N ALA A 181 2.46 3.60 8.95
CA ALA A 181 1.42 2.87 8.25
C ALA A 181 0.18 3.74 8.02
N ASP A 182 -0.61 3.37 7.01
CA ASP A 182 -1.98 3.85 6.85
C ASP A 182 -2.94 2.76 6.38
N LEU A 183 -4.23 3.03 6.61
CA LEU A 183 -5.36 2.24 6.19
C LEU A 183 -6.31 3.16 5.42
N ALA A 184 -6.67 2.79 4.20
CA ALA A 184 -7.43 3.64 3.27
C ALA A 184 -8.67 2.95 2.70
N GLU A 185 -9.52 3.75 2.06
CA GLU A 185 -10.67 3.36 1.25
C GLU A 185 -11.89 2.84 2.05
N LEU A 186 -11.93 2.98 3.37
CA LEU A 186 -13.23 2.82 4.05
C LEU A 186 -14.20 3.90 3.57
N ASN A 187 -15.30 3.49 2.96
CA ASN A 187 -16.39 4.35 2.54
C ASN A 187 -17.63 4.10 3.42
N PRO A 188 -17.86 4.90 4.47
CA PRO A 188 -18.98 4.70 5.39
C PRO A 188 -20.36 4.80 4.70
N GLY A 189 -20.44 5.52 3.58
CA GLY A 189 -21.69 5.61 2.79
C GLY A 189 -22.07 4.30 2.09
N GLN A 190 -21.11 3.39 1.90
CA GLN A 190 -21.27 2.06 1.32
C GLN A 190 -21.16 0.93 2.36
N ASP A 191 -20.97 1.26 3.63
CA ASP A 191 -20.84 0.32 4.75
C ASP A 191 -21.95 0.52 5.82
N PRO A 192 -23.24 0.41 5.45
CA PRO A 192 -24.34 0.79 6.33
C PRO A 192 -24.47 -0.09 7.58
N ASP A 193 -23.97 -1.32 7.55
CA ASP A 193 -23.93 -2.25 8.68
C ASP A 193 -22.58 -2.26 9.41
N GLY A 194 -21.63 -1.45 8.97
CA GLY A 194 -20.30 -1.34 9.56
C GLY A 194 -19.45 -2.61 9.42
N ARG A 195 -19.74 -3.46 8.44
CA ARG A 195 -19.02 -4.72 8.22
C ARG A 195 -17.56 -4.45 7.88
N THR A 196 -17.31 -3.61 6.87
CA THR A 196 -15.97 -3.25 6.42
C THR A 196 -15.18 -2.56 7.53
N ALA A 197 -15.83 -1.66 8.28
CA ALA A 197 -15.19 -0.98 9.40
C ALA A 197 -14.78 -1.92 10.54
N ARG A 198 -15.39 -3.10 10.66
CA ARG A 198 -15.00 -4.11 11.67
C ARG A 198 -13.83 -4.99 11.22
N GLU A 199 -13.60 -5.09 9.90
CA GLU A 199 -12.44 -5.81 9.34
C GLU A 199 -11.19 -4.92 9.26
N ALA A 200 -11.36 -3.60 9.33
CA ALA A 200 -10.30 -2.61 9.35
C ALA A 200 -9.64 -2.49 10.74
#